data_6986cd81d6a3eabaaa12b737e7dc83f6
#
_entry.id   6986cd81d6a3eabaaa12b737e7dc83f6
#
_cell.length_a   1.000
_cell.length_b   1.000
_cell.length_c   1.000
_cell.angle_alpha   90.00
_cell.angle_beta   90.00
_cell.angle_gamma   90.00
#
_symmetry.space_group_name_H-M   'P 1'
#
loop_
_entity.id
_entity.type
_entity.pdbx_description
1 polymer ?
#
loop_
_entity_poly.entity_id
_entity_poly.type
_entity_poly.pdbx_seq_one_letter_code
_entity_poly.pdbx_strand_id
1 'polypeptide(L)' 'MMIEVTVDNDATQRCVGLLKELMAVQEKAMKFLVSEGIDDSCEGVMIAEGIGNAVRAFGGVLPEGIYNEIIGVEV' A
#
# COMPACT_ATOMS: atom_id res chain seq x y z
N MET A 1 -18.57 18.65 -9.82
CA MET A 1 -17.91 18.97 -9.63
C MET A 1 -16.82 18.41 -9.18
N MET A 2 -15.86 18.44 -9.33
CA MET A 2 -14.84 17.84 -8.85
C MET A 2 -14.18 18.58 -7.87
N ILE A 3 -14.84 19.36 -7.34
CA ILE A 3 -14.33 20.12 -6.35
C ILE A 3 -13.70 19.38 -5.30
N GLU A 4 -14.29 18.31 -5.02
CA GLU A 4 -13.82 17.53 -3.94
C GLU A 4 -12.40 17.13 -4.16
N VAL A 5 -12.02 16.95 -5.36
CA VAL A 5 -10.66 16.55 -5.62
C VAL A 5 -9.68 17.58 -5.11
N THR A 6 -9.99 18.82 -5.35
CA THR A 6 -9.11 19.87 -4.91
C THR A 6 -9.14 20.01 -3.41
N VAL A 7 -10.32 19.91 -2.86
CA VAL A 7 -10.47 20.05 -1.43
C VAL A 7 -9.66 18.98 -0.71
N ASP A 8 -9.66 17.77 -1.27
CA ASP A 8 -8.99 16.69 -0.61
C ASP A 8 -7.55 16.55 -0.98
N ASN A 9 -6.96 17.55 -1.58
CA ASN A 9 -5.59 17.44 -2.01
C ASN A 9 -4.65 17.18 -0.84
N ASP A 10 -4.88 17.85 0.29
CA ASP A 10 -4.04 17.64 1.45
C ASP A 10 -4.25 16.25 2.02
N ALA A 11 -5.50 15.80 2.10
CA ALA A 11 -5.79 14.47 2.58
C ALA A 11 -5.23 13.42 1.62
N THR A 12 -5.29 13.70 0.32
CA THR A 12 -4.73 12.78 -0.66
C THR A 12 -3.22 12.65 -0.47
N GLN A 13 -2.54 13.74 -0.21
CA GLN A 13 -1.10 13.68 -0.01
C GLN A 13 -0.74 12.91 1.25
N ARG A 14 -1.51 13.09 2.31
CA ARG A 14 -1.27 12.32 3.51
C ARG A 14 -1.52 10.83 3.28
N CYS A 15 -2.53 10.50 2.51
CA CYS A 15 -2.82 9.12 2.17
C CYS A 15 -1.69 8.52 1.35
N VAL A 16 -1.17 9.28 0.38
CA VAL A 16 -0.05 8.83 -0.42
C VAL A 16 1.17 8.57 0.46
N GLY A 17 1.43 9.44 1.42
CA GLY A 17 2.55 9.25 2.32
C GLY A 17 2.42 7.98 3.14
N LEU A 18 1.22 7.73 3.66
CA LEU A 18 0.98 6.51 4.42
C LEU A 18 1.10 5.27 3.55
N LEU A 19 0.60 5.34 2.33
CA LEU A 19 0.69 4.20 1.42
C LEU A 19 2.14 3.89 1.10
N LYS A 20 2.96 4.91 0.87
CA LYS A 20 4.38 4.67 0.59
C LYS A 20 5.08 4.07 1.79
N GLU A 21 4.75 4.54 3.00
CA GLU A 21 5.33 3.95 4.19
C GLU A 21 4.91 2.50 4.36
N LEU A 22 3.64 2.22 4.06
CA LEU A 22 3.14 0.86 4.18
C LEU A 22 3.81 -0.06 3.18
N MET A 23 4.06 0.43 1.96
CA MET A 23 4.75 -0.36 0.96
C MET A 23 6.19 -0.64 1.38
N ALA A 24 6.84 0.32 2.03
CA ALA A 24 8.19 0.11 2.55
C ALA A 24 8.17 -0.95 3.65
N VAL A 25 7.17 -0.92 4.51
CA VAL A 25 7.01 -1.92 5.55
C VAL A 25 6.75 -3.28 4.92
N GLN A 26 5.94 -3.32 3.87
CA GLN A 26 5.66 -4.57 3.18
C GLN A 26 6.95 -5.20 2.67
N GLU A 27 7.80 -4.41 2.05
CA GLU A 27 9.05 -4.92 1.54
C GLU A 27 9.93 -5.46 2.65
N LYS A 28 10.02 -4.71 3.75
CA LYS A 28 10.83 -5.13 4.88
C LYS A 28 10.27 -6.40 5.51
N ALA A 29 8.94 -6.48 5.63
CA ALA A 29 8.31 -7.64 6.22
C ALA A 29 8.55 -8.88 5.37
N MET A 30 8.46 -8.74 4.05
CA MET A 30 8.69 -9.88 3.17
C MET A 30 10.12 -10.36 3.27
N LYS A 31 11.07 -9.43 3.33
CA LYS A 31 12.46 -9.82 3.49
C LYS A 31 12.70 -10.53 4.81
N PHE A 32 12.07 -10.06 5.87
CA PHE A 32 12.17 -10.70 7.16
C PHE A 32 11.62 -12.12 7.11
N LEU A 33 10.43 -12.28 6.53
CA LEU A 33 9.80 -13.58 6.47
C LEU A 33 10.65 -14.59 5.72
N VAL A 34 11.24 -14.15 4.61
CA VAL A 34 12.06 -15.04 3.81
C VAL A 34 13.35 -15.36 4.54
N SER A 35 13.97 -14.37 5.17
CA SER A 35 15.25 -14.60 5.84
C SER A 35 15.09 -15.51 7.04
N GLU A 36 13.91 -15.51 7.68
CA GLU A 36 13.65 -16.38 8.82
C GLU A 36 13.05 -17.72 8.39
N GLY A 37 12.76 -17.87 7.11
CA GLY A 37 12.20 -19.13 6.63
C GLY A 37 10.76 -19.37 7.04
N ILE A 38 10.02 -18.32 7.33
CA ILE A 38 8.63 -18.46 7.76
C ILE A 38 7.65 -17.89 6.77
N ASP A 39 8.11 -17.60 5.56
CA ASP A 39 7.26 -16.97 4.56
C ASP A 39 6.11 -17.87 4.13
N ASP A 40 6.25 -19.19 4.27
CA ASP A 40 5.15 -20.10 3.94
C ASP A 40 4.47 -20.65 5.19
N SER A 41 4.76 -20.09 6.36
CA SER A 41 4.05 -20.49 7.57
C SER A 41 2.69 -19.82 7.60
N CYS A 42 1.81 -20.30 8.46
CA CYS A 42 0.48 -19.70 8.59
C CYS A 42 0.58 -18.25 8.98
N GLU A 43 1.42 -17.94 9.96
CA GLU A 43 1.60 -16.56 10.40
C GLU A 43 2.24 -15.70 9.32
N GLY A 44 3.19 -16.25 8.59
CA GLY A 44 3.86 -15.52 7.52
C GLY A 44 2.88 -15.15 6.42
N VAL A 45 2.03 -16.08 6.03
CA VAL A 45 1.02 -15.83 5.01
C VAL A 45 0.04 -14.76 5.50
N MET A 46 -0.37 -14.84 6.77
CA MET A 46 -1.30 -13.85 7.30
C MET A 46 -0.70 -12.46 7.32
N ILE A 47 0.58 -12.35 7.66
CA ILE A 47 1.25 -11.07 7.66
C ILE A 47 1.30 -10.51 6.23
N ALA A 48 1.69 -11.33 5.28
CA ALA A 48 1.80 -10.87 3.89
C ALA A 48 0.44 -10.45 3.34
N GLU A 49 -0.59 -11.26 3.60
CA GLU A 49 -1.92 -10.94 3.11
C GLU A 49 -2.49 -9.71 3.80
N GLY A 50 -2.24 -9.57 5.09
CA GLY A 50 -2.75 -8.41 5.82
C GLY A 50 -2.17 -7.12 5.31
N ILE A 51 -0.86 -7.09 5.08
CA ILE A 51 -0.22 -5.89 4.56
C ILE A 51 -0.67 -5.64 3.13
N GLY A 52 -0.76 -6.68 2.31
CA GLY A 52 -1.22 -6.53 0.94
C GLY A 52 -2.65 -6.00 0.87
N ASN A 53 -3.51 -6.48 1.76
CA ASN A 53 -4.88 -5.99 1.81
C ASN A 53 -4.92 -4.53 2.23
N ALA A 54 -4.06 -4.13 3.16
CA ALA A 54 -3.99 -2.74 3.59
C ALA A 54 -3.54 -1.83 2.45
N VAL A 55 -2.55 -2.27 1.67
CA VAL A 55 -2.09 -1.50 0.52
C VAL A 55 -3.24 -1.30 -0.47
N ARG A 56 -3.98 -2.37 -0.75
CA ARG A 56 -5.10 -2.27 -1.68
C ARG A 56 -6.20 -1.38 -1.14
N ALA A 57 -6.45 -1.43 0.16
CA ALA A 57 -7.47 -0.59 0.76
C ALA A 57 -7.11 0.89 0.66
N PHE A 58 -5.86 1.23 0.91
CA PHE A 58 -5.41 2.61 0.74
C PHE A 58 -5.53 3.02 -0.73
N GLY A 59 -5.17 2.11 -1.63
CA GLY A 59 -5.30 2.40 -3.06
C GLY A 59 -6.72 2.70 -3.46
N GLY A 60 -7.70 2.06 -2.79
CA GLY A 60 -9.10 2.30 -3.10
C GLY A 60 -9.60 3.67 -2.73
N VAL A 61 -8.87 4.40 -1.87
CA VAL A 61 -9.24 5.74 -1.47
C VAL A 61 -8.65 6.78 -2.41
N LEU A 62 -7.65 6.41 -3.18
CA LEU A 62 -6.95 7.35 -4.06
C LEU A 62 -7.51 7.31 -5.47
N PRO A 63 -7.38 8.41 -6.21
CA PRO A 63 -7.69 8.37 -7.63
C PRO A 63 -6.83 7.29 -8.30
N GLU A 64 -7.42 6.63 -9.25
CA GLU A 64 -6.81 5.46 -9.85
C GLU A 64 -5.41 5.73 -10.42
N GLY A 65 -5.26 6.87 -11.08
CA GLY A 65 -3.98 7.20 -11.67
C GLY A 65 -2.90 7.38 -10.64
N ILE A 66 -3.23 7.97 -9.51
CA ILE A 66 -2.26 8.22 -8.46
C ILE A 66 -1.83 6.88 -7.84
N TYR A 67 -2.77 6.01 -7.59
CA TYR A 67 -2.44 4.72 -7.02
C TYR A 67 -1.49 3.94 -7.94
N ASN A 68 -1.81 3.91 -9.22
CA ASN A 68 -1.00 3.17 -10.18
C ASN A 68 0.41 3.76 -10.27
N GLU A 69 0.51 5.06 -10.17
CA GLU A 69 1.79 5.73 -10.23
C GLU A 69 2.66 5.32 -9.03
N ILE A 70 2.05 5.24 -7.85
CA ILE A 70 2.79 4.91 -6.64
C ILE A 70 3.30 3.49 -6.69
N ILE A 71 2.48 2.55 -7.12
CA ILE A 71 2.89 1.16 -7.14
C ILE A 71 3.69 0.81 -8.39
N GLY A 72 3.86 1.77 -9.29
CA GLY A 72 4.70 1.54 -10.46
C GLY A 72 4.02 0.78 -11.59
N VAL A 73 2.71 0.69 -11.57
CA VAL A 73 1.98 0.00 -12.63
C VAL A 73 1.79 0.97 -13.78
N GLU A 74 2.06 0.50 -14.99
CA GLU A 74 1.83 1.33 -16.14
C GLU A 74 0.41 1.20 -16.59
N VAL A 75 -0.19 2.29 -16.92
CA VAL A 75 -1.61 2.30 -17.29
C VAL A 75 -1.80 2.39 -18.77
#